data_d4d69421a83b35eaa52cf57bea7b1986
#
_entry.id   d4d69421a83b35eaa52cf57bea7b1986
#
_cell.length_a   1.000
_cell.length_b   1.000
_cell.length_c   1.000
_cell.angle_alpha   90.00
_cell.angle_beta   90.00
_cell.angle_gamma   90.00
#
_symmetry.space_group_name_H-M   'P 1'
#
loop_
_entity.id
_entity.type
_entity.pdbx_description
1 polymer ?
#
loop_
_entity_poly.entity_id
_entity_poly.type
_entity_poly.pdbx_seq_one_letter_code
_entity_poly.pdbx_strand_id
1 'polypeptide(L)'
;LSEIDSHTSLKSLEVDSPEPITALIEEITYSRLSPNQTNFKIVYNCAKSIPAVRRRPELVHALENLLQNAVEFSAHDVKVNIEWTAIDLHITIVDDGPGFARATLARAGQPWNSSRAGYEGHRGLGLFIARSLLESIGGSISFANDHLGGGKVGIMLPRETIS
;
A
#
# COMPACT_ATOMS: atom_id res chain seq x y z
N LEU A 1 -24.63 -29.01 12.74
CA LEU A 1 -23.19 -28.92 13.08
C LEU A 1 -22.30 -29.03 11.83
N SER A 2 -22.66 -29.86 10.86
CA SER A 2 -21.89 -30.01 9.63
C SER A 2 -22.00 -28.82 8.67
N GLU A 3 -23.08 -28.05 8.70
CA GLU A 3 -23.26 -26.87 7.84
C GLU A 3 -22.41 -25.69 8.29
N ILE A 4 -22.16 -25.53 9.58
CA ILE A 4 -21.31 -24.45 10.13
C ILE A 4 -19.83 -24.66 9.75
N ASP A 5 -19.37 -25.89 9.77
CA ASP A 5 -17.99 -26.24 9.42
C ASP A 5 -17.72 -26.03 7.92
N SER A 6 -18.70 -26.33 7.06
CA SER A 6 -18.56 -26.09 5.62
C SER A 6 -18.52 -24.61 5.26
N HIS A 7 -19.29 -23.76 5.92
CA HIS A 7 -19.26 -22.31 5.72
C HIS A 7 -17.93 -21.68 6.19
N THR A 8 -17.40 -22.15 7.30
CA THR A 8 -16.11 -21.67 7.83
C THR A 8 -14.96 -22.08 6.90
N SER A 9 -15.01 -23.30 6.38
CA SER A 9 -14.01 -23.84 5.46
C SER A 9 -14.02 -23.10 4.11
N LEU A 10 -15.21 -22.80 3.58
CA LEU A 10 -15.33 -22.03 2.32
C LEU A 10 -14.83 -20.60 2.48
N LYS A 11 -15.14 -19.96 3.59
CA LYS A 11 -14.68 -18.59 3.87
C LYS A 11 -13.16 -18.51 4.05
N SER A 12 -12.54 -19.52 4.66
CA SER A 12 -11.09 -19.61 4.77
C SER A 12 -10.41 -19.89 3.42
N LEU A 13 -11.05 -20.68 2.56
CA LEU A 13 -10.56 -20.94 1.20
C LEU A 13 -10.65 -19.70 0.31
N GLU A 14 -11.69 -18.88 0.44
CA GLU A 14 -11.83 -17.62 -0.29
C GLU A 14 -10.75 -16.59 0.12
N VAL A 15 -10.41 -16.54 1.40
CA VAL A 15 -9.39 -15.62 1.93
C VAL A 15 -7.99 -16.00 1.45
N ASP A 16 -7.75 -17.27 1.18
CA ASP A 16 -6.42 -17.78 0.79
C ASP A 16 -6.23 -17.86 -0.73
N SER A 17 -7.28 -17.60 -1.52
CA SER A 17 -7.22 -17.61 -2.98
C SER A 17 -6.49 -16.37 -3.51
N PRO A 18 -5.55 -16.52 -4.46
CA PRO A 18 -4.92 -15.37 -5.09
C PRO A 18 -5.94 -14.50 -5.82
N GLU A 19 -5.76 -13.19 -5.75
CA GLU A 19 -6.61 -12.21 -6.42
C GLU A 19 -5.73 -11.19 -7.16
N PRO A 20 -6.24 -10.53 -8.22
CA PRO A 20 -5.46 -9.49 -8.89
C PRO A 20 -5.06 -8.39 -7.91
N ILE A 21 -3.81 -7.91 -8.00
CA ILE A 21 -3.34 -6.83 -7.13
C ILE A 21 -4.22 -5.59 -7.26
N THR A 22 -4.75 -5.31 -8.43
CA THR A 22 -5.69 -4.19 -8.66
C THR A 22 -6.95 -4.34 -7.81
N ALA A 23 -7.52 -5.54 -7.72
CA ALA A 23 -8.70 -5.80 -6.92
C ALA A 23 -8.44 -5.60 -5.43
N LEU A 24 -7.28 -6.04 -4.94
CA LEU A 24 -6.89 -5.83 -3.54
C LEU A 24 -6.76 -4.34 -3.21
N ILE A 25 -6.09 -3.57 -4.06
CA ILE A 25 -5.93 -2.12 -3.87
C ILE A 25 -7.27 -1.40 -3.92
N GLU A 26 -8.14 -1.74 -4.87
CA GLU A 26 -9.48 -1.17 -4.97
C GLU A 26 -10.32 -1.45 -3.72
N GLU A 27 -10.30 -2.68 -3.25
CA GLU A 27 -11.04 -3.06 -2.04
C GLU A 27 -10.56 -2.27 -0.81
N ILE A 28 -9.27 -2.18 -0.59
CA ILE A 28 -8.71 -1.41 0.52
C ILE A 28 -9.15 0.04 0.43
N THR A 29 -9.05 0.63 -0.75
CA THR A 29 -9.37 2.04 -0.96
C THR A 29 -10.84 2.34 -0.74
N TYR A 30 -11.72 1.60 -1.38
CA TYR A 30 -13.15 1.91 -1.37
C TYR A 30 -13.91 1.36 -0.17
N SER A 31 -13.47 0.23 0.41
CA SER A 31 -14.15 -0.38 1.55
C SER A 31 -13.66 0.14 2.89
N ARG A 32 -12.38 0.46 3.00
CA ARG A 32 -11.76 0.80 4.30
C ARG A 32 -11.44 2.27 4.47
N LEU A 33 -11.14 2.98 3.39
CA LEU A 33 -10.70 4.37 3.46
C LEU A 33 -11.80 5.36 3.11
N SER A 34 -12.88 4.91 2.48
CA SER A 34 -14.03 5.76 2.07
C SER A 34 -13.60 7.10 1.46
N PRO A 35 -12.88 7.10 0.33
CA PRO A 35 -12.29 8.34 -0.22
C PRO A 35 -13.33 9.19 -0.94
N ASN A 36 -14.37 9.66 -0.23
CA ASN A 36 -15.50 10.37 -0.82
C ASN A 36 -15.14 11.69 -1.52
N GLN A 37 -13.99 12.28 -1.17
CA GLN A 37 -13.54 13.56 -1.71
C GLN A 37 -12.23 13.45 -2.47
N THR A 38 -11.69 12.26 -2.61
CA THR A 38 -10.42 12.01 -3.29
C THR A 38 -10.67 11.28 -4.60
N ASN A 39 -10.13 11.80 -5.69
CA ASN A 39 -10.10 11.10 -6.97
C ASN A 39 -9.01 10.04 -6.91
N PHE A 40 -9.40 8.79 -6.99
CA PHE A 40 -8.48 7.67 -6.92
C PHE A 40 -8.37 7.00 -8.29
N LYS A 41 -7.14 6.83 -8.78
CA LYS A 41 -6.89 6.22 -10.08
C LYS A 41 -5.80 5.17 -10.01
N ILE A 42 -6.08 3.99 -10.58
CA ILE A 42 -5.10 2.93 -10.75
C ILE A 42 -4.69 2.88 -12.21
N VAL A 43 -3.39 2.89 -12.46
CA VAL A 43 -2.80 2.78 -13.80
C VAL A 43 -1.84 1.59 -13.79
N TYR A 44 -1.88 0.78 -14.84
CA TYR A 44 -1.00 -0.38 -14.96
C TYR A 44 -0.45 -0.49 -16.39
N ASN A 45 0.71 -1.13 -16.51
CA ASN A 45 1.44 -1.23 -17.78
C ASN A 45 0.79 -2.17 -18.81
N CYS A 46 0.04 -3.16 -18.35
CA CYS A 46 -0.60 -4.13 -19.25
C CYS A 46 -1.86 -4.73 -18.62
N ALA A 47 -2.97 -4.72 -19.34
CA ALA A 47 -4.22 -5.32 -18.88
C ALA A 47 -4.18 -6.86 -18.87
N LYS A 48 -3.26 -7.45 -19.62
CA LYS A 48 -3.07 -8.90 -19.66
C LYS A 48 -2.08 -9.31 -18.57
N SER A 49 -2.39 -10.41 -17.91
CA SER A 49 -1.48 -10.99 -16.89
C SER A 49 -1.25 -10.10 -15.66
N ILE A 50 -2.27 -9.38 -15.21
CA ILE A 50 -2.20 -8.64 -13.93
C ILE A 50 -1.80 -9.62 -12.83
N PRO A 51 -0.75 -9.32 -12.04
CA PRO A 51 -0.28 -10.23 -11.01
C PRO A 51 -1.37 -10.56 -9.99
N ALA A 52 -1.54 -11.85 -9.73
CA ALA A 52 -2.38 -12.33 -8.66
C ALA A 52 -1.55 -12.42 -7.38
N VAL A 53 -2.09 -11.94 -6.28
CA VAL A 53 -1.41 -11.89 -4.99
C VAL A 53 -2.28 -12.54 -3.93
N ARG A 54 -1.63 -13.11 -2.92
CA ARG A 54 -2.32 -13.61 -1.72
C ARG A 54 -2.49 -12.46 -0.72
N ARG A 55 -3.55 -12.54 0.08
CA ARG A 55 -3.82 -11.58 1.15
C ARG A 55 -2.93 -11.84 2.37
N ARG A 56 -1.63 -11.68 2.19
CA ARG A 56 -0.72 -11.76 3.34
C ARG A 56 -0.98 -10.56 4.26
N PRO A 57 -1.10 -10.78 5.58
CA PRO A 57 -1.37 -9.69 6.53
C PRO A 57 -0.37 -8.53 6.40
N GLU A 58 0.90 -8.84 6.18
CA GLU A 58 1.96 -7.84 6.02
C GLU A 58 1.72 -6.95 4.82
N LEU A 59 1.32 -7.54 3.69
CA LEU A 59 1.03 -6.80 2.47
C LEU A 59 -0.22 -5.92 2.63
N VAL A 60 -1.30 -6.49 3.16
CA VAL A 60 -2.56 -5.78 3.36
C VAL A 60 -2.38 -4.59 4.30
N HIS A 61 -1.74 -4.79 5.46
CA HIS A 61 -1.50 -3.73 6.44
C HIS A 61 -0.58 -2.63 5.91
N ALA A 62 0.46 -3.01 5.17
CA ALA A 62 1.35 -2.02 4.55
C ALA A 62 0.60 -1.17 3.53
N LEU A 63 -0.17 -1.78 2.65
CA LEU A 63 -0.98 -1.06 1.66
C LEU A 63 -2.03 -0.16 2.32
N GLU A 64 -2.70 -0.64 3.37
CA GLU A 64 -3.65 0.18 4.13
C GLU A 64 -2.98 1.44 4.68
N ASN A 65 -1.83 1.30 5.33
CA ASN A 65 -1.11 2.43 5.90
C ASN A 65 -0.67 3.44 4.83
N LEU A 66 -0.15 2.95 3.72
CA LEU A 66 0.36 3.82 2.65
C LEU A 66 -0.76 4.50 1.88
N LEU A 67 -1.83 3.78 1.56
CA LEU A 67 -2.98 4.33 0.86
C LEU A 67 -3.75 5.31 1.74
N GLN A 68 -3.94 5.01 3.01
CA GLN A 68 -4.56 5.92 3.96
C GLN A 68 -3.77 7.21 4.07
N ASN A 69 -2.45 7.11 4.18
CA ASN A 69 -1.57 8.27 4.23
C ASN A 69 -1.71 9.14 2.98
N ALA A 70 -1.71 8.52 1.81
CA ALA A 70 -1.86 9.23 0.54
C ALA A 70 -3.22 9.95 0.45
N VAL A 71 -4.31 9.29 0.81
CA VAL A 71 -5.66 9.87 0.81
C VAL A 71 -5.76 11.03 1.81
N GLU A 72 -5.25 10.86 3.02
CA GLU A 72 -5.28 11.89 4.06
C GLU A 72 -4.56 13.18 3.65
N PHE A 73 -3.39 13.05 3.03
CA PHE A 73 -2.56 14.20 2.67
C PHE A 73 -2.83 14.74 1.26
N SER A 74 -3.60 14.05 0.44
CA SER A 74 -3.95 14.52 -0.89
C SER A 74 -4.81 15.78 -0.83
N ALA A 75 -4.60 16.67 -1.80
CA ALA A 75 -5.52 17.79 -2.03
C ALA A 75 -6.78 17.32 -2.75
N HIS A 76 -6.61 16.57 -3.84
CA HIS A 76 -7.71 16.06 -4.68
C HIS A 76 -7.46 14.67 -5.23
N ASP A 77 -6.24 14.33 -5.60
CA ASP A 77 -5.93 13.16 -6.40
C ASP A 77 -4.91 12.23 -5.75
N VAL A 78 -5.19 10.94 -5.83
CA VAL A 78 -4.23 9.87 -5.54
C VAL A 78 -4.14 8.96 -6.75
N LYS A 79 -2.93 8.73 -7.23
CA LYS A 79 -2.66 7.86 -8.36
C LYS A 79 -1.79 6.68 -7.92
N VAL A 80 -2.21 5.48 -8.27
CA VAL A 80 -1.44 4.26 -8.04
C VAL A 80 -1.00 3.71 -9.39
N ASN A 81 0.30 3.68 -9.62
CA ASN A 81 0.90 3.05 -10.78
C ASN A 81 1.35 1.64 -10.41
N ILE A 82 0.96 0.67 -11.21
CA ILE A 82 1.35 -0.73 -11.01
C ILE A 82 2.10 -1.20 -12.24
N GLU A 83 3.34 -1.60 -12.06
CA GLU A 83 4.18 -2.15 -13.12
C GLU A 83 4.75 -3.49 -12.66
N TRP A 84 4.94 -4.42 -13.58
CA TRP A 84 5.49 -5.71 -13.23
C TRP A 84 6.35 -6.29 -14.33
N THR A 85 7.27 -7.12 -13.91
CA THR A 85 8.07 -7.98 -14.75
C THR A 85 7.74 -9.45 -14.42
N ALA A 86 8.48 -10.39 -14.98
CA ALA A 86 8.32 -11.80 -14.63
C ALA A 86 8.67 -12.10 -13.16
N ILE A 87 9.51 -11.25 -12.52
CA ILE A 87 10.06 -11.50 -11.18
C ILE A 87 9.67 -10.47 -10.14
N ASP A 88 9.34 -9.24 -10.53
CA ASP A 88 9.08 -8.13 -9.62
C ASP A 88 7.74 -7.46 -9.86
N LEU A 89 7.14 -6.98 -8.77
CA LEU A 89 5.97 -6.12 -8.79
C LEU A 89 6.36 -4.76 -8.20
N HIS A 90 6.09 -3.69 -8.94
CA HIS A 90 6.35 -2.31 -8.52
C HIS A 90 5.03 -1.56 -8.38
N ILE A 91 4.81 -0.97 -7.21
CA ILE A 91 3.63 -0.15 -6.93
C ILE A 91 4.13 1.24 -6.53
N THR A 92 3.66 2.27 -7.22
CA THR A 92 3.99 3.65 -6.90
C THR A 92 2.73 4.41 -6.55
N ILE A 93 2.67 4.98 -5.34
CA ILE A 93 1.54 5.75 -4.86
C ILE A 93 1.94 7.22 -4.84
N VAL A 94 1.22 8.05 -5.61
CA VAL A 94 1.49 9.49 -5.73
C VAL A 94 0.27 10.26 -5.29
N ASP A 95 0.43 11.18 -4.35
CA ASP A 95 -0.61 12.13 -3.96
C ASP A 95 -0.28 13.53 -4.50
N ASP A 96 -1.27 14.41 -4.53
CA ASP A 96 -1.13 15.81 -4.92
C ASP A 96 -1.14 16.77 -3.73
N GLY A 97 -0.75 16.27 -2.58
CA GLY A 97 -0.64 17.06 -1.36
C GLY A 97 0.65 17.89 -1.28
N PRO A 98 1.01 18.37 -0.10
CA PRO A 98 2.19 19.23 0.10
C PRO A 98 3.53 18.50 -0.03
N GLY A 99 3.51 17.18 -0.18
CA GLY A 99 4.73 16.39 -0.19
C GLY A 99 5.29 16.11 1.20
N PHE A 100 6.36 15.35 1.24
CA PHE A 100 7.08 15.05 2.47
C PHE A 100 8.03 16.19 2.82
N ALA A 101 8.08 16.56 4.11
CA ALA A 101 9.11 17.45 4.61
C ALA A 101 10.50 16.77 4.51
N ARG A 102 11.55 17.57 4.38
CA ARG A 102 12.93 17.06 4.33
C ARG A 102 13.27 16.17 5.51
N ALA A 103 12.85 16.59 6.72
CA ALA A 103 13.08 15.82 7.93
C ALA A 103 12.38 14.46 7.88
N THR A 104 11.17 14.41 7.31
CA THR A 104 10.43 13.17 7.13
C THR A 104 11.12 12.24 6.16
N LEU A 105 11.60 12.76 5.02
CA LEU A 105 12.33 11.96 4.03
C LEU A 105 13.64 11.41 4.59
N ALA A 106 14.36 12.20 5.38
CA ALA A 106 15.60 11.77 6.01
C ALA A 106 15.40 10.65 7.03
N ARG A 107 14.21 10.57 7.63
CA ARG A 107 13.85 9.59 8.66
C ARG A 107 12.93 8.49 8.16
N ALA A 108 12.43 8.62 6.96
CA ALA A 108 11.47 7.67 6.42
C ALA A 108 12.02 6.24 6.47
N GLY A 109 11.32 5.37 7.17
CA GLY A 109 11.73 4.00 7.36
C GLY A 109 12.70 3.74 8.51
N GLN A 110 13.13 4.74 9.25
CA GLN A 110 13.88 4.54 10.50
C GLN A 110 12.93 4.42 11.69
N PRO A 111 13.31 3.71 12.76
CA PRO A 111 12.51 3.63 13.97
C PRO A 111 12.16 5.03 14.48
N TRP A 112 10.88 5.25 14.68
CA TRP A 112 10.39 6.54 15.15
C TRP A 112 10.68 6.73 16.63
N ASN A 113 11.23 7.88 17.00
CA ASN A 113 11.39 8.24 18.39
C ASN A 113 10.11 8.95 18.87
N SER A 114 9.35 8.28 19.73
CA SER A 114 8.06 8.75 20.24
C SER A 114 8.09 10.08 21.01
N SER A 115 9.27 10.56 21.42
CA SER A 115 9.41 11.83 22.13
C SER A 115 9.10 13.06 21.25
N ARG A 116 8.91 12.88 19.95
CA ARG A 116 8.50 13.92 19.02
C ARG A 116 7.09 13.72 18.50
N ALA A 117 6.18 13.28 19.39
CA ALA A 117 4.78 13.13 19.07
C ALA A 117 4.15 14.48 18.73
N GLY A 118 4.21 14.87 17.49
CA GLY A 118 3.54 16.01 16.91
C GLY A 118 2.92 15.61 15.61
N TYR A 119 2.56 16.58 14.82
CA TYR A 119 1.91 16.43 13.54
C TYR A 119 2.65 15.48 12.59
N GLU A 120 3.98 15.47 12.63
CA GLU A 120 4.84 14.63 11.81
C GLU A 120 5.00 13.22 12.37
N GLY A 121 4.84 13.04 13.70
CA GLY A 121 5.04 11.76 14.35
C GLY A 121 4.07 10.69 13.91
N HIS A 122 2.82 11.06 13.67
CA HIS A 122 1.78 10.13 13.23
C HIS A 122 2.07 9.60 11.83
N ARG A 123 2.49 10.48 10.91
CA ARG A 123 2.86 10.10 9.55
C ARG A 123 4.11 9.22 9.52
N GLY A 124 5.12 9.57 10.31
CA GLY A 124 6.36 8.82 10.41
C GLY A 124 6.16 7.40 10.91
N LEU A 125 5.26 7.20 11.88
CA LEU A 125 4.94 5.88 12.41
C LEU A 125 4.29 4.97 11.37
N GLY A 126 3.32 5.48 10.61
CA GLY A 126 2.67 4.73 9.54
C GLY A 126 3.64 4.31 8.44
N LEU A 127 4.53 5.20 8.03
CA LEU A 127 5.58 4.90 7.04
C LEU A 127 6.57 3.86 7.56
N PHE A 128 6.97 3.96 8.82
CA PHE A 128 7.86 2.99 9.45
C PHE A 128 7.22 1.60 9.54
N ILE A 129 5.96 1.53 9.95
CA ILE A 129 5.22 0.26 10.02
C ILE A 129 5.14 -0.38 8.63
N ALA A 130 4.77 0.39 7.61
CA ALA A 130 4.69 -0.10 6.25
C ALA A 130 6.03 -0.65 5.75
N ARG A 131 7.12 0.06 6.00
CA ARG A 131 8.47 -0.39 5.65
C ARG A 131 8.82 -1.71 6.34
N SER A 132 8.60 -1.80 7.64
CA SER A 132 8.91 -3.00 8.41
C SER A 132 8.13 -4.21 7.90
N LEU A 133 6.85 -4.03 7.60
CA LEU A 133 6.00 -5.09 7.08
C LEU A 133 6.44 -5.56 5.69
N LEU A 134 6.74 -4.63 4.79
CA LEU A 134 7.18 -4.97 3.43
C LEU A 134 8.56 -5.64 3.43
N GLU A 135 9.49 -5.15 4.22
CA GLU A 135 10.81 -5.78 4.36
C GLU A 135 10.70 -7.19 4.91
N SER A 136 9.76 -7.46 5.82
CA SER A 136 9.56 -8.79 6.40
C SER A 136 9.14 -9.84 5.38
N ILE A 137 8.57 -9.43 4.25
CA ILE A 137 8.19 -10.31 3.14
C ILE A 137 9.09 -10.18 1.92
N GLY A 138 10.28 -9.62 2.11
CA GLY A 138 11.29 -9.51 1.05
C GLY A 138 11.13 -8.31 0.13
N GLY A 139 10.24 -7.39 0.45
CA GLY A 139 10.04 -6.17 -0.32
C GLY A 139 10.94 -5.03 0.09
N SER A 140 10.86 -3.94 -0.64
CA SER A 140 11.52 -2.68 -0.32
C SER A 140 10.58 -1.51 -0.56
N ILE A 141 10.87 -0.38 0.07
CA ILE A 141 10.07 0.83 -0.02
C ILE A 141 10.98 2.06 -0.14
N SER A 142 10.54 3.02 -0.94
CA SER A 142 11.22 4.30 -1.10
C SER A 142 10.23 5.45 -0.97
N PHE A 143 10.71 6.58 -0.46
CA PHE A 143 9.93 7.78 -0.27
C PHE A 143 10.60 8.95 -0.98
N ALA A 144 9.82 9.74 -1.69
CA ALA A 144 10.30 10.91 -2.40
C ALA A 144 9.16 11.91 -2.55
N ASN A 145 9.49 13.09 -3.07
CA ASN A 145 8.47 14.01 -3.57
C ASN A 145 8.39 13.87 -5.09
N ASP A 146 7.17 13.88 -5.60
CA ASP A 146 6.92 13.87 -7.02
C ASP A 146 7.37 15.21 -7.65
N HIS A 147 7.66 15.21 -8.95
CA HIS A 147 8.05 16.43 -9.67
C HIS A 147 6.98 17.54 -9.61
N LEU A 148 5.72 17.17 -9.37
CA LEU A 148 4.63 18.12 -9.16
C LEU A 148 4.47 18.56 -7.70
N GLY A 149 5.31 18.06 -6.78
CA GLY A 149 5.39 18.50 -5.39
C GLY A 149 4.71 17.58 -4.37
N GLY A 150 3.85 16.67 -4.79
CA GLY A 150 3.17 15.73 -3.89
C GLY A 150 4.07 14.62 -3.39
N GLY A 151 3.60 13.85 -2.42
CA GLY A 151 4.32 12.69 -1.90
C GLY A 151 4.32 11.53 -2.88
N LYS A 152 5.42 10.79 -2.92
CA LYS A 152 5.58 9.63 -3.78
C LYS A 152 6.19 8.48 -2.99
N VAL A 153 5.50 7.36 -2.97
CA VAL A 153 5.94 6.14 -2.30
C VAL A 153 6.12 5.04 -3.35
N GLY A 154 7.33 4.48 -3.42
CA GLY A 154 7.63 3.36 -4.31
C GLY A 154 7.77 2.07 -3.52
N ILE A 155 7.09 1.02 -3.95
CA ILE A 155 7.13 -0.31 -3.36
C ILE A 155 7.66 -1.29 -4.41
N MET A 156 8.59 -2.14 -4.01
CA MET A 156 9.03 -3.27 -4.85
C MET A 156 8.83 -4.57 -4.06
N LEU A 157 8.21 -5.55 -4.71
CA LEU A 157 7.93 -6.86 -4.13
C LEU A 157 8.36 -7.96 -5.10
N PRO A 158 9.14 -8.96 -4.64
CA PRO A 158 9.38 -10.16 -5.44
C PRO A 158 8.06 -10.91 -5.65
N ARG A 159 7.76 -11.26 -6.90
CA ARG A 159 6.48 -11.93 -7.21
C ARG A 159 6.34 -13.29 -6.54
N GLU A 160 7.44 -14.02 -6.35
CA GLU A 160 7.42 -15.33 -5.70
C GLU A 160 6.94 -15.28 -4.25
N THR A 161 7.13 -14.16 -3.54
CA THR A 161 6.74 -14.03 -2.12
C THR A 161 5.28 -13.65 -1.93
N ILE A 162 4.62 -13.16 -2.95
CA ILE A 162 3.24 -12.66 -2.89
C ILE A 162 2.25 -13.44 -3.75
N SER A 163 2.76 -14.34 -4.57
CA SER A 163 1.92 -15.20 -5.42
C SER A 163 1.29 -16.38 -4.69
#